data_9895451c18f84859c2f62eb212f920dd
#
_entry.id   9895451c18f84859c2f62eb212f920dd
#
_cell.length_a   1.000
_cell.length_b   1.000
_cell.length_c   1.000
_cell.angle_alpha   90.00
_cell.angle_beta   90.00
_cell.angle_gamma   90.00
#
_symmetry.space_group_name_H-M   'P 1'
#
loop_
_entity.id
_entity.type
_entity.pdbx_description
1 polymer ?
#
loop_
_entity_poly.entity_id
_entity_poly.type
_entity_poly.pdbx_seq_one_letter_code
_entity_poly.pdbx_strand_id
1 'polypeptide(L)'
;RRLLAAGGILCAAALLLAFIGLFTVLGWIVGLVRVALDDSDLRLKYRDRLYGMVMLDPVAFDDVNAVDEGLFKQAAIWGTVYQVQNSGGSLDQYERDPDTGSALIPALEIDTYISNLLGPDYKITECTFSTEEFVYQYDEEKQAYLVPVTSSVALYTPQVEKISRKDGQRIVTVGYVPTTSNNATCELSLTAPTEPTKYM
;
A
#
# COMPACT_ATOMS: atom_id res chain seq x y z
N ARG A 1 29.13 63.16 -18.49
CA ARG A 1 29.42 61.75 -18.87
C ARG A 1 29.48 60.81 -17.66
N ARG A 2 30.08 61.23 -16.50
CA ARG A 2 30.19 60.36 -15.31
C ARG A 2 28.83 60.07 -14.63
N LEU A 3 27.89 61.02 -14.58
CA LEU A 3 26.56 60.84 -14.01
C LEU A 3 25.67 59.89 -14.83
N LEU A 4 25.79 59.88 -16.15
CA LEU A 4 25.07 58.95 -17.04
C LEU A 4 25.59 57.52 -16.88
N ALA A 5 26.91 57.35 -16.70
CA ALA A 5 27.50 56.01 -16.43
C ALA A 5 27.08 55.46 -15.08
N ALA A 6 27.00 56.27 -14.03
CA ALA A 6 26.54 55.88 -12.71
C ALA A 6 25.04 55.43 -12.70
N GLY A 7 24.20 56.14 -13.43
CA GLY A 7 22.79 55.76 -13.62
C GLY A 7 22.61 54.43 -14.34
N GLY A 8 23.43 54.17 -15.38
CA GLY A 8 23.40 52.90 -16.10
C GLY A 8 23.80 51.70 -15.23
N ILE A 9 24.82 51.85 -14.36
CA ILE A 9 25.26 50.81 -13.45
C ILE A 9 24.18 50.50 -12.39
N LEU A 10 23.52 51.54 -11.85
CA LEU A 10 22.41 51.34 -10.90
C LEU A 10 21.21 50.63 -11.52
N CYS A 11 20.83 50.99 -12.75
CA CYS A 11 19.78 50.27 -13.47
C CYS A 11 20.13 48.80 -13.75
N ALA A 12 21.35 48.54 -14.16
CA ALA A 12 21.82 47.16 -14.40
C ALA A 12 21.81 46.34 -13.10
N ALA A 13 22.28 46.91 -11.98
CA ALA A 13 22.23 46.28 -10.69
C ALA A 13 20.80 45.96 -10.21
N ALA A 14 19.87 46.92 -10.38
CA ALA A 14 18.46 46.75 -10.04
C ALA A 14 17.79 45.65 -10.86
N LEU A 15 18.07 45.60 -12.19
CA LEU A 15 17.58 44.53 -13.06
C LEU A 15 18.12 43.16 -12.63
N LEU A 16 19.39 43.07 -12.26
CA LEU A 16 20.03 41.83 -11.84
C LEU A 16 19.42 41.31 -10.52
N LEU A 17 19.16 42.21 -9.56
CA LEU A 17 18.47 41.87 -8.32
C LEU A 17 17.03 41.45 -8.55
N ALA A 18 16.31 42.10 -9.48
CA ALA A 18 14.96 41.72 -9.86
C ALA A 18 14.91 40.31 -10.49
N PHE A 19 15.89 39.96 -11.33
CA PHE A 19 16.04 38.62 -11.88
C PHE A 19 16.31 37.59 -10.81
N ILE A 20 17.24 37.83 -9.91
CA ILE A 20 17.54 36.92 -8.80
C ILE A 20 16.27 36.72 -7.95
N GLY A 21 15.57 37.81 -7.62
CA GLY A 21 14.32 37.74 -6.85
C GLY A 21 13.25 36.91 -7.55
N LEU A 22 13.09 37.08 -8.86
CA LEU A 22 12.14 36.30 -9.65
C LEU A 22 12.47 34.80 -9.63
N PHE A 23 13.74 34.42 -9.83
CA PHE A 23 14.16 33.02 -9.82
C PHE A 23 14.01 32.38 -8.44
N THR A 24 14.28 33.13 -7.35
CA THR A 24 14.08 32.61 -5.99
C THR A 24 12.60 32.37 -5.68
N VAL A 25 11.71 33.29 -6.07
CA VAL A 25 10.25 33.14 -5.91
C VAL A 25 9.73 31.98 -6.74
N LEU A 26 10.14 31.86 -8.00
CA LEU A 26 9.77 30.74 -8.86
C LEU A 26 10.26 29.40 -8.29
N GLY A 27 11.50 29.33 -7.82
CA GLY A 27 12.04 28.14 -7.16
C GLY A 27 11.24 27.74 -5.93
N TRP A 28 10.81 28.71 -5.13
CA TRP A 28 9.98 28.48 -3.95
C TRP A 28 8.57 27.97 -4.32
N ILE A 29 7.94 28.58 -5.32
CA ILE A 29 6.64 28.12 -5.84
C ILE A 29 6.73 26.70 -6.39
N VAL A 30 7.76 26.36 -7.17
CA VAL A 30 7.97 25.00 -7.68
C VAL A 30 8.18 24.01 -6.53
N GLY A 31 8.90 24.41 -5.48
CA GLY A 31 9.08 23.61 -4.26
C GLY A 31 7.75 23.32 -3.58
N LEU A 32 6.91 24.34 -3.37
CA LEU A 32 5.58 24.18 -2.77
C LEU A 32 4.66 23.28 -3.60
N VAL A 33 4.69 23.44 -4.93
CA VAL A 33 3.89 22.59 -5.84
C VAL A 33 4.35 21.14 -5.79
N ARG A 34 5.65 20.87 -5.72
CA ARG A 34 6.17 19.51 -5.57
C ARG A 34 5.71 18.86 -4.27
N VAL A 35 5.81 19.57 -3.14
CA VAL A 35 5.32 19.07 -1.84
C VAL A 35 3.81 18.85 -1.86
N ALA A 36 3.03 19.74 -2.48
CA ALA A 36 1.58 19.62 -2.58
C ALA A 36 1.13 18.49 -3.54
N LEU A 37 1.98 18.09 -4.49
CA LEU A 37 1.73 17.00 -5.43
C LEU A 37 2.41 15.69 -5.03
N ASP A 38 3.13 15.69 -3.91
CA ASP A 38 3.75 14.47 -3.39
C ASP A 38 2.68 13.56 -2.79
N ASP A 39 2.42 12.46 -3.48
CA ASP A 39 1.48 11.42 -3.07
C ASP A 39 2.18 10.17 -2.52
N SER A 40 3.47 10.29 -2.16
CA SER A 40 4.30 9.19 -1.66
C SER A 40 3.69 8.50 -0.45
N ASP A 41 3.28 9.27 0.57
CA ASP A 41 2.65 8.73 1.77
C ASP A 41 1.32 8.03 1.46
N LEU A 42 0.56 8.60 0.50
CA LEU A 42 -0.69 8.01 0.06
C LEU A 42 -0.46 6.70 -0.68
N ARG A 43 0.58 6.62 -1.51
CA ARG A 43 0.98 5.39 -2.20
C ARG A 43 1.40 4.31 -1.22
N LEU A 44 2.19 4.65 -0.21
CA LEU A 44 2.58 3.72 0.85
C LEU A 44 1.34 3.19 1.60
N LYS A 45 0.40 4.08 1.96
CA LYS A 45 -0.85 3.68 2.62
C LYS A 45 -1.68 2.72 1.78
N TYR A 46 -1.80 2.96 0.47
CA TYR A 46 -2.53 2.04 -0.41
C TYR A 46 -1.77 0.74 -0.64
N ARG A 47 -0.45 0.77 -0.73
CA ARG A 47 0.37 -0.43 -0.80
C ARG A 47 0.10 -1.34 0.40
N ASP A 48 0.19 -0.80 1.62
CA ASP A 48 0.00 -1.58 2.85
C ASP A 48 -1.44 -2.07 3.00
N ARG A 49 -2.40 -1.27 2.55
CA ARG A 49 -3.82 -1.63 2.54
C ARG A 49 -4.15 -2.77 1.56
N LEU A 50 -3.50 -2.81 0.41
CA LEU A 50 -3.78 -3.76 -0.67
C LEU A 50 -2.88 -5.00 -0.62
N TYR A 51 -1.90 -5.03 0.30
CA TYR A 51 -0.90 -6.08 0.34
C TYR A 51 -1.52 -7.48 0.41
N GLY A 52 -2.44 -7.72 1.34
CA GLY A 52 -3.07 -9.03 1.51
C GLY A 52 -3.83 -9.50 0.27
N MET A 53 -4.48 -8.58 -0.44
CA MET A 53 -5.18 -8.90 -1.70
C MET A 53 -4.20 -9.23 -2.82
N VAL A 54 -3.19 -8.40 -3.03
CA VAL A 54 -2.19 -8.60 -4.10
C VAL A 54 -1.37 -9.87 -3.88
N MET A 55 -1.09 -10.21 -2.63
CA MET A 55 -0.39 -11.42 -2.25
C MET A 55 -1.11 -12.68 -2.72
N LEU A 56 -2.45 -12.68 -2.70
CA LEU A 56 -3.29 -13.82 -3.05
C LEU A 56 -3.60 -13.91 -4.55
N ASP A 57 -3.25 -12.89 -5.33
CA ASP A 57 -3.51 -12.81 -6.77
C ASP A 57 -4.96 -13.18 -7.15
N PRO A 58 -5.97 -12.51 -6.59
CA PRO A 58 -7.36 -12.89 -6.79
C PRO A 58 -7.81 -12.68 -8.22
N VAL A 59 -8.78 -13.50 -8.65
CA VAL A 59 -9.47 -13.26 -9.92
C VAL A 59 -10.16 -11.89 -9.88
N ALA A 60 -10.08 -11.14 -10.97
CA ALA A 60 -10.71 -9.81 -11.07
C ALA A 60 -12.22 -9.90 -10.84
N PHE A 61 -12.75 -8.94 -10.08
CA PHE A 61 -14.18 -8.81 -9.76
C PHE A 61 -14.61 -7.35 -9.83
N ASP A 62 -15.88 -7.14 -10.15
CA ASP A 62 -16.49 -5.81 -10.24
C ASP A 62 -17.37 -5.50 -9.03
N ASP A 63 -17.87 -6.52 -8.33
CA ASP A 63 -18.72 -6.40 -7.15
C ASP A 63 -18.12 -7.16 -5.97
N VAL A 64 -17.81 -6.43 -4.91
CA VAL A 64 -17.28 -6.97 -3.65
C VAL A 64 -18.23 -8.00 -3.02
N ASN A 65 -19.55 -7.82 -3.18
CA ASN A 65 -20.53 -8.72 -2.60
C ASN A 65 -20.68 -10.05 -3.36
N ALA A 66 -20.12 -10.13 -4.57
CA ALA A 66 -20.12 -11.35 -5.36
C ALA A 66 -18.89 -12.26 -5.10
N VAL A 67 -17.96 -11.76 -4.27
CA VAL A 67 -16.70 -12.47 -3.95
C VAL A 67 -16.89 -13.30 -2.68
N ASP A 68 -16.25 -14.46 -2.64
CA ASP A 68 -16.25 -15.29 -1.44
C ASP A 68 -15.60 -14.54 -0.25
N GLU A 69 -16.31 -14.49 0.87
CA GLU A 69 -15.85 -13.85 2.10
C GLU A 69 -14.54 -14.45 2.61
N GLY A 70 -14.30 -15.73 2.35
CA GLY A 70 -13.06 -16.43 2.70
C GLY A 70 -11.82 -15.78 2.08
N LEU A 71 -11.91 -15.27 0.85
CA LEU A 71 -10.83 -14.52 0.21
C LEU A 71 -10.48 -13.26 0.99
N PHE A 72 -11.48 -12.49 1.42
CA PHE A 72 -11.23 -11.26 2.18
C PHE A 72 -10.70 -11.55 3.58
N LYS A 73 -11.17 -12.62 4.23
CA LYS A 73 -10.63 -13.07 5.52
C LYS A 73 -9.17 -13.46 5.39
N GLN A 74 -8.82 -14.25 4.38
CA GLN A 74 -7.44 -14.65 4.13
C GLN A 74 -6.56 -13.43 3.83
N ALA A 75 -7.04 -12.51 2.97
CA ALA A 75 -6.33 -11.27 2.65
C ALA A 75 -6.11 -10.41 3.90
N ALA A 76 -7.10 -10.34 4.78
CA ALA A 76 -6.99 -9.57 6.02
C ALA A 76 -6.01 -10.20 7.02
N ILE A 77 -6.02 -11.51 7.16
CA ILE A 77 -5.05 -12.22 8.02
C ILE A 77 -3.62 -11.93 7.57
N TRP A 78 -3.32 -12.17 6.30
CA TRP A 78 -1.97 -11.95 5.78
C TRP A 78 -1.60 -10.48 5.68
N GLY A 79 -2.56 -9.61 5.42
CA GLY A 79 -2.37 -8.16 5.46
C GLY A 79 -2.02 -7.66 6.85
N THR A 80 -2.67 -8.20 7.90
CA THR A 80 -2.37 -7.90 9.30
C THR A 80 -0.97 -8.41 9.67
N VAL A 81 -0.63 -9.64 9.31
CA VAL A 81 0.71 -10.20 9.49
C VAL A 81 1.79 -9.30 8.86
N TYR A 82 1.54 -8.88 7.62
CA TYR A 82 2.46 -7.97 6.92
C TYR A 82 2.60 -6.64 7.65
N GLN A 83 1.49 -6.03 8.09
CA GLN A 83 1.54 -4.74 8.80
C GLN A 83 2.35 -4.83 10.09
N VAL A 84 2.20 -5.91 10.86
CA VAL A 84 3.00 -6.17 12.06
C VAL A 84 4.49 -6.24 11.72
N GLN A 85 4.86 -7.03 10.73
CA GLN A 85 6.25 -7.20 10.32
C GLN A 85 6.83 -5.90 9.74
N ASN A 86 6.07 -5.19 8.92
CA ASN A 86 6.52 -3.93 8.29
C ASN A 86 6.69 -2.78 9.30
N SER A 87 5.96 -2.83 10.42
CA SER A 87 6.13 -1.90 11.55
C SER A 87 7.29 -2.25 12.48
N GLY A 88 8.06 -3.29 12.17
CA GLY A 88 9.18 -3.78 12.99
C GLY A 88 8.75 -4.70 14.13
N GLY A 89 7.49 -5.12 14.17
CA GLY A 89 6.98 -6.12 15.08
C GLY A 89 7.29 -7.56 14.64
N SER A 90 6.97 -8.52 15.52
CA SER A 90 7.05 -9.94 15.23
C SER A 90 5.76 -10.61 15.65
N LEU A 91 5.43 -11.74 15.00
CA LEU A 91 4.32 -12.59 15.43
C LEU A 91 4.51 -13.18 16.83
N ASP A 92 5.70 -13.06 17.41
CA ASP A 92 5.96 -13.47 18.79
C ASP A 92 5.28 -12.59 19.85
N GLN A 93 4.75 -11.43 19.44
CA GLN A 93 3.92 -10.58 20.30
C GLN A 93 2.55 -11.19 20.59
N TYR A 94 2.09 -12.13 19.73
CA TYR A 94 0.82 -12.83 19.91
C TYR A 94 0.99 -14.08 20.76
N GLU A 95 -0.05 -14.41 21.53
CA GLU A 95 -0.12 -15.69 22.21
C GLU A 95 -0.01 -16.84 21.20
N ARG A 96 0.65 -17.91 21.60
CA ARG A 96 0.77 -19.11 20.78
C ARG A 96 -0.22 -20.18 21.27
N ASP A 97 -0.88 -20.80 20.31
CA ASP A 97 -1.63 -22.01 20.60
C ASP A 97 -0.68 -23.13 21.01
N PRO A 98 -0.85 -23.77 22.18
CA PRO A 98 0.08 -24.74 22.71
C PRO A 98 0.13 -26.03 21.88
N ASP A 99 -0.93 -26.38 21.19
CA ASP A 99 -1.06 -27.62 20.43
C ASP A 99 -0.48 -27.51 19.02
N THR A 100 -0.71 -26.38 18.36
CA THR A 100 -0.32 -26.16 16.96
C THR A 100 0.88 -25.22 16.79
N GLY A 101 1.21 -24.43 17.81
CA GLY A 101 2.20 -23.36 17.73
C GLY A 101 1.76 -22.16 16.88
N SER A 102 0.51 -22.14 16.42
CA SER A 102 -0.07 -21.03 15.64
C SER A 102 -0.15 -19.75 16.46
N ALA A 103 -0.04 -18.61 15.80
CA ALA A 103 -0.26 -17.32 16.44
C ALA A 103 -1.76 -17.04 16.56
N LEU A 104 -2.20 -16.59 17.73
CA LEU A 104 -3.57 -16.18 17.99
C LEU A 104 -3.70 -14.68 17.66
N ILE A 105 -4.16 -14.39 16.46
CA ILE A 105 -4.36 -13.00 16.00
C ILE A 105 -5.79 -12.58 16.35
N PRO A 106 -5.98 -11.49 17.14
CA PRO A 106 -7.31 -11.02 17.54
C PRO A 106 -8.19 -10.69 16.32
N ALA A 107 -9.45 -11.13 16.34
CA ALA A 107 -10.42 -10.85 15.29
C ALA A 107 -10.58 -9.35 15.04
N LEU A 108 -10.48 -8.52 16.09
CA LEU A 108 -10.53 -7.06 15.99
C LEU A 108 -9.45 -6.48 15.05
N GLU A 109 -8.26 -7.06 15.01
CA GLU A 109 -7.21 -6.61 14.11
C GLU A 109 -7.54 -6.97 12.66
N ILE A 110 -8.10 -8.17 12.44
CA ILE A 110 -8.58 -8.61 11.13
C ILE A 110 -9.73 -7.72 10.66
N ASP A 111 -10.71 -7.42 11.51
CA ASP A 111 -11.81 -6.52 11.23
C ASP A 111 -11.33 -5.10 10.91
N THR A 112 -10.32 -4.65 11.62
CA THR A 112 -9.70 -3.34 11.36
C THR A 112 -9.07 -3.31 9.96
N TYR A 113 -8.39 -4.39 9.57
CA TYR A 113 -7.84 -4.50 8.22
C TYR A 113 -8.96 -4.52 7.16
N ILE A 114 -10.00 -5.32 7.36
CA ILE A 114 -11.18 -5.39 6.47
C ILE A 114 -11.84 -4.02 6.32
N SER A 115 -12.09 -3.33 7.42
CA SER A 115 -12.67 -1.99 7.41
C SER A 115 -11.80 -0.98 6.65
N ASN A 116 -10.49 -1.11 6.75
CA ASN A 116 -9.55 -0.33 5.96
C ASN A 116 -9.57 -0.72 4.48
N LEU A 117 -9.73 -2.00 4.14
CA LEU A 117 -9.71 -2.52 2.79
C LEU A 117 -11.01 -2.23 2.03
N LEU A 118 -12.15 -2.56 2.61
CA LEU A 118 -13.46 -2.55 1.95
C LEU A 118 -14.39 -1.42 2.42
N GLY A 119 -14.04 -0.77 3.53
CA GLY A 119 -14.83 0.29 4.14
C GLY A 119 -15.46 -0.15 5.46
N PRO A 120 -15.89 0.82 6.30
CA PRO A 120 -16.37 0.54 7.66
C PRO A 120 -17.71 -0.20 7.71
N ASP A 121 -18.47 -0.16 6.62
CA ASP A 121 -19.79 -0.79 6.54
C ASP A 121 -19.70 -2.28 6.17
N TYR A 122 -18.57 -2.73 5.63
CA TYR A 122 -18.34 -4.14 5.32
C TYR A 122 -18.00 -4.92 6.59
N LYS A 123 -18.73 -6.01 6.82
CA LYS A 123 -18.54 -6.90 7.97
C LYS A 123 -18.32 -8.32 7.49
N ILE A 124 -17.42 -9.02 8.14
CA ILE A 124 -17.19 -10.44 7.93
C ILE A 124 -17.85 -11.24 9.04
N THR A 125 -18.17 -12.49 8.74
CA THR A 125 -18.65 -13.45 9.74
C THR A 125 -17.46 -14.12 10.42
N GLU A 126 -17.32 -13.95 11.71
CA GLU A 126 -16.26 -14.59 12.48
C GLU A 126 -16.54 -16.09 12.60
N CYS A 127 -15.82 -16.90 11.89
CA CYS A 127 -15.94 -18.36 11.92
C CYS A 127 -14.67 -19.02 11.35
N THR A 128 -14.47 -20.29 11.70
CA THR A 128 -13.48 -21.15 11.05
C THR A 128 -13.78 -21.27 9.57
N PHE A 129 -12.77 -21.09 8.72
CA PHE A 129 -12.88 -21.23 7.27
C PHE A 129 -11.67 -21.96 6.70
N SER A 130 -11.83 -22.54 5.51
CA SER A 130 -10.79 -23.29 4.82
C SER A 130 -10.50 -22.66 3.47
N THR A 131 -9.25 -22.66 3.10
CA THR A 131 -8.76 -22.38 1.75
C THR A 131 -8.19 -23.66 1.15
N GLU A 132 -7.68 -23.60 -0.08
CA GLU A 132 -7.00 -24.74 -0.68
C GLU A 132 -5.74 -25.19 0.09
N GLU A 133 -5.08 -24.24 0.76
CA GLU A 133 -3.80 -24.48 1.42
C GLU A 133 -3.92 -24.64 2.94
N PHE A 134 -4.83 -23.91 3.58
CA PHE A 134 -4.89 -23.82 5.05
C PHE A 134 -6.31 -23.84 5.58
N VAL A 135 -6.42 -24.30 6.83
CA VAL A 135 -7.60 -24.14 7.67
C VAL A 135 -7.30 -23.06 8.71
N TYR A 136 -8.06 -21.98 8.69
CA TYR A 136 -7.99 -20.92 9.68
C TYR A 136 -9.06 -21.15 10.73
N GLN A 137 -8.65 -21.66 11.89
CA GLN A 137 -9.55 -21.90 12.99
C GLN A 137 -9.86 -20.60 13.72
N TYR A 138 -11.12 -20.41 14.07
CA TYR A 138 -11.56 -19.32 14.91
C TYR A 138 -11.83 -19.83 16.33
N ASP A 139 -11.16 -19.25 17.31
CA ASP A 139 -11.35 -19.51 18.73
C ASP A 139 -12.36 -18.49 19.28
N GLU A 140 -13.57 -18.97 19.60
CA GLU A 140 -14.66 -18.12 20.10
C GLU A 140 -14.37 -17.58 21.52
N GLU A 141 -13.65 -18.33 22.36
CA GLU A 141 -13.34 -17.89 23.73
C GLU A 141 -12.30 -16.75 23.72
N LYS A 142 -11.34 -16.83 22.84
CA LYS A 142 -10.26 -15.85 22.69
C LYS A 142 -10.59 -14.76 21.67
N GLN A 143 -11.65 -14.93 20.90
CA GLN A 143 -12.01 -14.06 19.76
C GLN A 143 -10.81 -13.83 18.84
N ALA A 144 -10.17 -14.90 18.43
CA ALA A 144 -8.93 -14.86 17.66
C ALA A 144 -8.87 -15.95 16.59
N TYR A 145 -8.14 -15.67 15.52
CA TYR A 145 -7.82 -16.67 14.50
C TYR A 145 -6.49 -17.32 14.78
N LEU A 146 -6.43 -18.64 14.65
CA LEU A 146 -5.19 -19.42 14.70
C LEU A 146 -4.51 -19.32 13.34
N VAL A 147 -3.42 -18.59 13.29
CA VAL A 147 -2.66 -18.34 12.05
C VAL A 147 -1.36 -19.13 12.09
N PRO A 148 -1.14 -20.03 11.13
CA PRO A 148 0.09 -20.81 11.10
C PRO A 148 1.30 -19.90 10.90
N VAL A 149 2.35 -20.14 11.70
CA VAL A 149 3.61 -19.41 11.58
C VAL A 149 4.46 -20.10 10.53
N THR A 150 4.09 -19.89 9.29
CA THR A 150 4.87 -20.33 8.14
C THR A 150 5.53 -19.13 7.48
N SER A 151 6.67 -19.33 6.85
CA SER A 151 7.21 -18.36 5.92
C SER A 151 6.31 -18.36 4.67
N SER A 152 5.20 -17.61 4.70
CA SER A 152 4.41 -17.44 3.50
C SER A 152 5.24 -16.61 2.52
N VAL A 153 5.58 -17.21 1.40
CA VAL A 153 6.21 -16.47 0.31
C VAL A 153 5.09 -15.80 -0.47
N ALA A 154 4.88 -14.52 -0.21
CA ALA A 154 4.02 -13.73 -1.07
C ALA A 154 4.54 -13.84 -2.52
N LEU A 155 3.70 -14.26 -3.45
CA LEU A 155 4.06 -14.35 -4.86
C LEU A 155 4.34 -12.95 -5.43
N TYR A 156 3.55 -11.98 -5.00
CA TYR A 156 3.62 -10.60 -5.45
C TYR A 156 3.58 -9.61 -4.29
N THR A 157 4.20 -8.45 -4.52
CA THR A 157 4.06 -7.27 -3.67
C THR A 157 3.41 -6.14 -4.46
N PRO A 158 2.49 -5.36 -3.85
CA PRO A 158 1.85 -4.25 -4.53
C PRO A 158 2.80 -3.07 -4.76
N GLN A 159 2.81 -2.55 -5.97
CA GLN A 159 3.43 -1.28 -6.31
C GLN A 159 2.36 -0.32 -6.80
N VAL A 160 2.07 0.73 -6.05
CA VAL A 160 1.10 1.74 -6.47
C VAL A 160 1.72 2.62 -7.54
N GLU A 161 1.24 2.46 -8.77
CA GLU A 161 1.76 3.18 -9.95
C GLU A 161 1.07 4.53 -10.11
N LYS A 162 -0.25 4.58 -9.91
CA LYS A 162 -1.04 5.79 -10.15
C LYS A 162 -2.23 5.87 -9.19
N ILE A 163 -2.48 7.08 -8.71
CA ILE A 163 -3.71 7.41 -7.98
C ILE A 163 -4.42 8.53 -8.76
N SER A 164 -5.66 8.31 -9.12
CA SER A 164 -6.48 9.29 -9.85
C SER A 164 -7.88 9.41 -9.22
N ARG A 165 -8.60 10.48 -9.56
CA ARG A 165 -10.00 10.66 -9.17
C ARG A 165 -10.86 10.74 -10.41
N LYS A 166 -11.96 10.00 -10.42
CA LYS A 166 -12.95 10.03 -11.47
C LYS A 166 -14.34 9.86 -10.86
N ASP A 167 -15.25 10.74 -11.17
CA ASP A 167 -16.65 10.70 -10.73
C ASP A 167 -16.83 10.59 -9.20
N GLY A 168 -15.96 11.29 -8.44
CA GLY A 168 -15.96 11.26 -6.98
C GLY A 168 -15.24 10.04 -6.37
N GLN A 169 -14.91 9.05 -7.17
CA GLN A 169 -14.19 7.84 -6.77
C GLN A 169 -12.68 8.00 -6.92
N ARG A 170 -11.94 7.28 -6.09
CA ARG A 170 -10.49 7.21 -6.19
C ARG A 170 -10.09 5.91 -6.87
N ILE A 171 -9.40 6.01 -7.99
CA ILE A 171 -8.90 4.89 -8.78
C ILE A 171 -7.41 4.75 -8.47
N VAL A 172 -7.03 3.60 -7.96
CA VAL A 172 -5.64 3.24 -7.65
C VAL A 172 -5.20 2.16 -8.63
N THR A 173 -4.17 2.46 -9.43
CA THR A 173 -3.54 1.47 -10.31
C THR A 173 -2.39 0.83 -9.56
N VAL A 174 -2.39 -0.50 -9.49
CA VAL A 174 -1.41 -1.27 -8.74
C VAL A 174 -0.73 -2.26 -9.68
N GLY A 175 0.60 -2.21 -9.71
CA GLY A 175 1.42 -3.22 -10.36
C GLY A 175 1.71 -4.38 -9.39
N TYR A 176 1.70 -5.58 -9.90
CA TYR A 176 2.09 -6.81 -9.20
C TYR A 176 3.57 -7.06 -9.43
N VAL A 177 4.39 -6.81 -8.42
CA VAL A 177 5.84 -7.03 -8.50
C VAL A 177 6.17 -8.40 -7.95
N PRO A 178 6.74 -9.33 -8.75
CA PRO A 178 7.13 -10.64 -8.25
C PRO A 178 8.12 -10.52 -7.09
N THR A 179 7.87 -11.25 -6.02
CA THR A 179 8.78 -11.34 -4.90
C THR A 179 9.91 -12.27 -5.30
N THR A 180 11.01 -11.74 -5.82
CA THR A 180 12.20 -12.53 -6.12
C THR A 180 12.80 -13.01 -4.81
N SER A 181 12.68 -14.31 -4.56
CA SER A 181 13.57 -14.98 -3.62
C SER A 181 15.02 -14.79 -4.12
N ASN A 182 15.86 -14.20 -3.29
CA ASN A 182 17.24 -13.81 -3.60
C ASN A 182 18.19 -14.97 -3.94
N ASN A 183 17.85 -15.90 -4.83
CA ASN A 183 18.75 -16.96 -5.29
C ASN A 183 18.39 -17.57 -6.66
N ALA A 184 17.90 -16.78 -7.60
CA ALA A 184 17.89 -17.23 -8.99
C ALA A 184 18.17 -16.05 -9.92
N THR A 185 19.41 -15.96 -10.39
CA THR A 185 19.77 -15.25 -11.60
C THR A 185 19.07 -16.00 -12.76
N CYS A 186 17.84 -15.64 -13.05
CA CYS A 186 17.16 -16.03 -14.26
C CYS A 186 16.75 -14.76 -14.97
N GLU A 187 17.52 -14.37 -15.97
CA GLU A 187 17.10 -13.40 -16.97
C GLU A 187 15.92 -13.98 -17.73
N LEU A 188 14.72 -13.82 -17.18
CA LEU A 188 13.48 -13.97 -17.94
C LEU A 188 13.06 -12.58 -18.36
N SER A 189 13.40 -12.23 -19.60
CA SER A 189 12.75 -11.16 -20.34
C SER A 189 11.29 -11.58 -20.57
N LEU A 190 10.46 -11.39 -19.57
CA LEU A 190 9.01 -11.48 -19.69
C LEU A 190 8.49 -10.06 -19.89
N THR A 191 8.19 -9.74 -21.17
CA THR A 191 7.22 -8.70 -21.49
C THR A 191 5.87 -9.20 -20.97
N ALA A 192 5.58 -8.93 -19.70
CA ALA A 192 4.25 -9.12 -19.16
C ALA A 192 3.31 -8.09 -19.80
N PRO A 193 2.15 -8.52 -20.35
CA PRO A 193 1.13 -7.57 -20.75
C PRO A 193 0.61 -6.88 -19.49
N THR A 194 0.84 -5.58 -19.40
CA THR A 194 0.32 -4.72 -18.36
C THR A 194 -1.16 -4.50 -18.63
N GLU A 195 -2.01 -5.38 -18.15
CA GLU A 195 -3.43 -5.05 -18.05
C GLU A 195 -3.69 -4.37 -16.72
N PRO A 196 -4.26 -3.16 -16.71
CA PRO A 196 -4.58 -2.46 -15.47
C PRO A 196 -5.77 -3.13 -14.80
N THR A 197 -5.52 -3.80 -13.69
CA THR A 197 -6.59 -4.32 -12.83
C THR A 197 -7.29 -3.15 -12.15
N LYS A 198 -8.56 -2.92 -12.48
CA LYS A 198 -9.40 -1.92 -11.81
C LYS A 198 -9.89 -2.51 -10.49
N TYR A 199 -9.42 -1.98 -9.39
CA TYR A 199 -10.11 -2.08 -8.11
C TYR A 199 -10.94 -0.81 -7.93
N MET A 200 -12.25 -0.98 -7.73
CA MET A 200 -13.15 0.11 -7.35
C MET A 200 -13.01 0.47 -5.88
#